data_23c08f98184ac4f7c37d67ddd54e2c28
#
_entry.id   23c08f98184ac4f7c37d67ddd54e2c28
#
_cell.length_a   1.000
_cell.length_b   1.000
_cell.length_c   1.000
_cell.angle_alpha   90.00
_cell.angle_beta   90.00
_cell.angle_gamma   90.00
#
_symmetry.space_group_name_H-M   'P 1'
#
loop_
_entity.id
_entity.type
_entity.pdbx_description
1 polymer ?
#
loop_
_entity_poly.entity_id
_entity_poly.type
_entity_poly.pdbx_seq_one_letter_code
_entity_poly.pdbx_strand_id
1 'polypeptide(L)'
;MSATETRETRLSTINQSLKERGLKPLRKLGLAEMGEIEILGIQEIHDHSKRFFTDVKFAVKFPNGTEGAFTVRFNANGEVSDGAVLVVLVNGKFAIVKQWRLVLGQWTYEIPRGFGEKLDQARIKGALGTLKIADLPLGTLARELGEEVMRDAEITSVTHLGNIAENSGTHAVTPSYFLVQLEVDEKKLETRLKGSEDWLSVKLWDLKTARREIGRKLCDNHSITAVALATAYIESLPR
;
A
#
# COMPACT_ATOMS: atom_id res chain seq x y z
N MET A 1 -8.09 -7.51 45.82
CA MET A 1 -7.29 -8.39 44.96
C MET A 1 -7.77 -8.16 43.52
N SER A 2 -6.98 -7.45 42.73
CA SER A 2 -7.28 -7.23 41.29
C SER A 2 -7.10 -8.55 40.58
N ALA A 3 -8.13 -9.03 39.88
CA ALA A 3 -8.01 -10.21 39.01
C ALA A 3 -6.88 -9.93 38.03
N THR A 4 -5.90 -10.83 37.94
CA THR A 4 -4.81 -10.69 36.97
C THR A 4 -5.42 -10.78 35.59
N GLU A 5 -5.39 -9.64 34.86
CA GLU A 5 -5.91 -9.57 33.49
C GLU A 5 -5.21 -10.60 32.61
N THR A 6 -5.98 -11.46 31.96
CA THR A 6 -5.41 -12.45 31.04
C THR A 6 -4.90 -11.75 29.77
N ARG A 7 -3.95 -12.37 29.06
CA ARG A 7 -3.44 -11.84 27.78
C ARG A 7 -4.54 -11.72 26.74
N GLU A 8 -5.46 -12.67 26.69
CA GLU A 8 -6.61 -12.64 25.77
C GLU A 8 -7.53 -11.45 26.06
N THR A 9 -7.82 -11.20 27.35
CA THR A 9 -8.59 -10.04 27.77
C THR A 9 -7.88 -8.75 27.37
N ARG A 10 -6.57 -8.64 27.59
CA ARG A 10 -5.77 -7.48 27.21
C ARG A 10 -5.78 -7.23 25.69
N LEU A 11 -5.59 -8.28 24.88
CA LEU A 11 -5.66 -8.17 23.42
C LEU A 11 -7.05 -7.70 22.98
N SER A 12 -8.11 -8.25 23.57
CA SER A 12 -9.49 -7.86 23.30
C SER A 12 -9.74 -6.38 23.62
N THR A 13 -9.30 -5.92 24.80
CA THR A 13 -9.44 -4.52 25.25
C THR A 13 -8.71 -3.55 24.32
N ILE A 14 -7.47 -3.86 23.96
CA ILE A 14 -6.67 -3.06 23.03
C ILE A 14 -7.36 -3.01 21.66
N ASN A 15 -7.76 -4.15 21.12
CA ASN A 15 -8.41 -4.23 19.81
C ASN A 15 -9.77 -3.51 19.80
N GLN A 16 -10.52 -3.54 20.89
CA GLN A 16 -11.74 -2.76 21.01
C GLN A 16 -11.44 -1.26 20.93
N SER A 17 -10.42 -0.77 21.66
CA SER A 17 -9.99 0.64 21.59
C SER A 17 -9.52 1.06 20.21
N LEU A 18 -8.80 0.20 19.48
CA LEU A 18 -8.37 0.44 18.10
C LEU A 18 -9.59 0.50 17.16
N LYS A 19 -10.50 -0.47 17.28
CA LYS A 19 -11.71 -0.56 16.46
C LYS A 19 -12.63 0.65 16.60
N GLU A 20 -12.83 1.15 17.83
CA GLU A 20 -13.63 2.36 18.10
C GLU A 20 -13.09 3.60 17.38
N ARG A 21 -11.82 3.58 16.98
CA ARG A 21 -11.16 4.63 16.19
C ARG A 21 -11.00 4.28 14.72
N GLY A 22 -11.60 3.16 14.28
CA GLY A 22 -11.47 2.69 12.89
C GLY A 22 -10.06 2.22 12.55
N LEU A 23 -9.25 1.80 13.54
CA LEU A 23 -7.91 1.30 13.31
C LEU A 23 -7.88 -0.23 13.18
N LYS A 24 -6.92 -0.73 12.44
CA LYS A 24 -6.72 -2.17 12.24
C LYS A 24 -6.38 -2.87 13.57
N PRO A 25 -7.02 -4.01 13.89
CA PRO A 25 -6.72 -4.73 15.11
C PRO A 25 -5.33 -5.37 15.07
N LEU A 26 -4.72 -5.51 16.24
CA LEU A 26 -3.50 -6.30 16.43
C LEU A 26 -3.82 -7.80 16.28
N ARG A 27 -2.91 -8.55 15.67
CA ARG A 27 -3.03 -10.01 15.56
C ARG A 27 -2.67 -10.73 16.86
N LYS A 28 -1.67 -10.21 17.60
CA LYS A 28 -1.19 -10.74 18.88
C LYS A 28 -0.48 -9.64 19.67
N LEU A 29 -0.27 -9.87 20.96
CA LEU A 29 0.49 -8.95 21.84
C LEU A 29 2.00 -9.14 21.78
N GLY A 30 2.49 -10.24 21.23
CA GLY A 30 3.90 -10.64 21.34
C GLY A 30 4.20 -11.33 22.70
N LEU A 31 5.38 -11.94 22.83
CA LEU A 31 5.88 -12.65 24.01
C LEU A 31 7.36 -12.31 24.22
N ALA A 32 7.68 -11.52 25.26
CA ALA A 32 9.04 -11.06 25.49
C ALA A 32 10.02 -12.23 25.70
N GLU A 33 9.60 -13.29 26.41
CA GLU A 33 10.40 -14.50 26.60
C GLU A 33 10.67 -15.31 25.32
N MET A 34 9.89 -15.07 24.26
CA MET A 34 10.09 -15.67 22.93
C MET A 34 10.88 -14.77 21.97
N GLY A 35 11.47 -13.68 22.48
CA GLY A 35 12.21 -12.73 21.66
C GLY A 35 11.34 -11.71 20.90
N GLU A 36 10.04 -11.63 21.22
CA GLU A 36 9.10 -10.68 20.61
C GLU A 36 8.93 -9.44 21.49
N ILE A 37 8.62 -8.29 20.90
CA ILE A 37 8.17 -7.12 21.68
C ILE A 37 6.75 -7.40 22.16
N GLU A 38 6.55 -7.41 23.49
CA GLU A 38 5.24 -7.63 24.10
C GLU A 38 4.51 -6.32 24.34
N ILE A 39 3.29 -6.18 23.83
CA ILE A 39 2.43 -5.03 24.04
C ILE A 39 1.72 -5.19 25.39
N LEU A 40 1.92 -4.23 26.29
CA LEU A 40 1.34 -4.20 27.62
C LEU A 40 0.04 -3.39 27.67
N GLY A 41 -0.11 -2.39 26.79
CA GLY A 41 -1.30 -1.53 26.73
C GLY A 41 -1.11 -0.36 25.75
N ILE A 42 -2.16 0.44 25.58
CA ILE A 42 -2.09 1.72 24.88
C ILE A 42 -1.74 2.81 25.91
N GLN A 43 -0.71 3.61 25.63
CA GLN A 43 -0.36 4.80 26.42
C GLN A 43 -1.05 6.04 25.87
N GLU A 44 -0.90 6.28 24.56
CA GLU A 44 -1.38 7.50 23.90
C GLU A 44 -1.88 7.17 22.50
N ILE A 45 -2.83 7.95 22.02
CA ILE A 45 -3.30 7.90 20.64
C ILE A 45 -3.30 9.31 20.10
N HIS A 46 -2.56 9.55 19.04
CA HIS A 46 -2.46 10.84 18.35
C HIS A 46 -3.13 10.74 16.98
N ASP A 47 -4.31 11.32 16.89
CA ASP A 47 -5.06 11.39 15.63
C ASP A 47 -4.64 12.66 14.87
N HIS A 48 -3.65 12.51 13.98
CA HIS A 48 -3.12 13.64 13.21
C HIS A 48 -4.03 14.07 12.06
N SER A 49 -4.78 13.13 11.53
CA SER A 49 -5.74 13.40 10.48
C SER A 49 -6.74 12.26 10.42
N LYS A 50 -8.00 12.56 10.68
CA LYS A 50 -9.10 11.57 10.59
C LYS A 50 -9.24 10.90 9.21
N ARG A 51 -8.48 11.35 8.22
CA ARG A 51 -8.54 10.82 6.84
C ARG A 51 -7.38 9.91 6.48
N PHE A 52 -6.20 10.10 7.08
CA PHE A 52 -4.98 9.44 6.59
C PHE A 52 -4.33 8.51 7.60
N PHE A 53 -3.94 9.00 8.78
CA PHE A 53 -3.24 8.14 9.74
C PHE A 53 -3.40 8.61 11.19
N THR A 54 -3.22 7.65 12.09
CA THR A 54 -3.21 7.81 13.54
C THR A 54 -1.98 7.13 14.10
N ASP A 55 -1.23 7.81 14.95
CA ASP A 55 -0.11 7.23 15.68
C ASP A 55 -0.59 6.72 17.04
N VAL A 56 -0.30 5.45 17.34
CA VAL A 56 -0.61 4.80 18.61
C VAL A 56 0.69 4.47 19.32
N LYS A 57 0.86 5.03 20.52
CA LYS A 57 1.97 4.73 21.41
C LYS A 57 1.58 3.63 22.38
N PHE A 58 2.24 2.51 22.28
CA PHE A 58 2.03 1.35 23.14
C PHE A 58 3.05 1.36 24.28
N ALA A 59 2.60 0.97 25.50
CA ALA A 59 3.49 0.46 26.51
C ALA A 59 3.96 -0.93 26.07
N VAL A 60 5.25 -1.19 26.13
CA VAL A 60 5.82 -2.46 25.68
C VAL A 60 6.85 -3.01 26.65
N LYS A 61 7.05 -4.33 26.61
CA LYS A 61 8.17 -5.01 27.23
C LYS A 61 9.06 -5.58 26.12
N PHE A 62 10.33 -5.24 26.17
CA PHE A 62 11.33 -5.76 25.21
C PHE A 62 11.82 -7.14 25.61
N PRO A 63 12.42 -7.91 24.68
CA PRO A 63 12.93 -9.27 24.97
C PRO A 63 13.97 -9.33 26.09
N ASN A 64 14.72 -8.25 26.31
CA ASN A 64 15.68 -8.15 27.42
C ASN A 64 15.02 -7.87 28.80
N GLY A 65 13.69 -7.84 28.85
CA GLY A 65 12.92 -7.60 30.06
C GLY A 65 12.70 -6.11 30.40
N THR A 66 13.31 -5.17 29.68
CA THR A 66 13.09 -3.73 29.94
C THR A 66 11.70 -3.31 29.42
N GLU A 67 11.07 -2.38 30.12
CA GLU A 67 9.82 -1.75 29.69
C GLU A 67 10.09 -0.41 29.01
N GLY A 68 9.22 -0.03 28.10
CA GLY A 68 9.34 1.22 27.38
C GLY A 68 8.09 1.52 26.57
N ALA A 69 8.26 2.35 25.55
CA ALA A 69 7.18 2.72 24.65
C ALA A 69 7.57 2.44 23.19
N PHE A 70 6.57 2.10 22.37
CA PHE A 70 6.74 1.87 20.95
C PHE A 70 5.59 2.54 20.19
N THR A 71 5.90 3.42 19.23
CA THR A 71 4.89 4.12 18.45
C THR A 71 4.71 3.43 17.11
N VAL A 72 3.45 3.12 16.78
CA VAL A 72 3.05 2.52 15.51
C VAL A 72 2.09 3.44 14.79
N ARG A 73 2.32 3.68 13.52
CA ARG A 73 1.42 4.41 12.63
C ARG A 73 0.43 3.46 11.98
N PHE A 74 -0.84 3.82 12.07
CA PHE A 74 -1.95 3.12 11.45
C PHE A 74 -2.59 4.00 10.38
N ASN A 75 -3.10 3.40 9.31
CA ASN A 75 -4.05 4.09 8.44
C ASN A 75 -5.33 4.39 9.21
N ALA A 76 -5.88 5.58 9.03
CA ALA A 76 -7.06 6.08 9.76
C ALA A 76 -8.37 5.35 9.44
N ASN A 77 -8.36 4.40 8.53
CA ASN A 77 -9.53 3.63 8.10
C ASN A 77 -9.22 2.14 8.14
N GLY A 78 -9.25 1.54 9.33
CA GLY A 78 -8.95 0.12 9.52
C GLY A 78 -9.92 -0.88 8.84
N GLU A 79 -11.05 -0.39 8.32
CA GLU A 79 -11.98 -1.15 7.47
C GLU A 79 -11.60 -1.09 5.97
N VAL A 80 -10.52 -0.39 5.65
CA VAL A 80 -10.06 -0.11 4.29
C VAL A 80 -8.78 -0.88 4.04
N SER A 81 -8.53 -1.25 2.80
CA SER A 81 -7.26 -1.86 2.42
C SER A 81 -6.09 -0.92 2.70
N ASP A 82 -4.91 -1.47 2.92
CA ASP A 82 -3.68 -0.70 3.13
C ASP A 82 -3.22 0.06 1.86
N GLY A 83 -4.03 0.06 0.80
CA GLY A 83 -3.74 0.71 -0.48
C GLY A 83 -3.23 -0.24 -1.56
N ALA A 84 -2.97 0.32 -2.73
CA ALA A 84 -2.46 -0.38 -3.89
C ALA A 84 -1.29 0.36 -4.53
N VAL A 85 -0.31 -0.41 -5.00
CA VAL A 85 0.81 0.04 -5.84
C VAL A 85 0.67 -0.64 -7.19
N LEU A 86 0.58 0.14 -8.27
CA LEU A 86 0.19 -0.32 -9.59
C LEU A 86 1.35 -0.26 -10.57
N VAL A 87 1.97 -1.39 -10.87
CA VAL A 87 2.88 -1.47 -12.00
C VAL A 87 2.03 -1.56 -13.27
N VAL A 88 1.81 -0.44 -13.91
CA VAL A 88 1.01 -0.36 -15.14
C VAL A 88 1.92 -0.51 -16.34
N LEU A 89 1.67 -1.54 -17.15
CA LEU A 89 2.30 -1.72 -18.46
C LEU A 89 1.33 -1.28 -19.56
N VAL A 90 1.69 -0.22 -20.27
CA VAL A 90 0.98 0.23 -21.47
C VAL A 90 1.77 -0.22 -22.70
N ASN A 91 1.21 -1.11 -23.50
CA ASN A 91 1.92 -1.73 -24.64
C ASN A 91 3.31 -2.27 -24.24
N GLY A 92 3.40 -2.95 -23.09
CA GLY A 92 4.63 -3.52 -22.55
C GLY A 92 5.63 -2.53 -21.94
N LYS A 93 5.30 -1.23 -21.84
CA LYS A 93 6.15 -0.21 -21.21
C LYS A 93 5.59 0.25 -19.89
N PHE A 94 6.45 0.46 -18.90
CA PHE A 94 6.08 0.95 -17.56
C PHE A 94 5.54 2.38 -17.66
N ALA A 95 4.32 2.60 -17.19
CA ALA A 95 3.81 3.94 -16.94
C ALA A 95 4.40 4.48 -15.63
N ILE A 96 5.17 5.55 -15.76
CA ILE A 96 5.84 6.22 -14.65
C ILE A 96 5.23 7.60 -14.49
N VAL A 97 4.79 7.93 -13.29
CA VAL A 97 4.21 9.21 -12.94
C VAL A 97 5.32 10.16 -12.47
N LYS A 98 5.38 11.35 -13.06
CA LYS A 98 6.23 12.43 -12.56
C LYS A 98 5.39 13.37 -11.72
N GLN A 99 5.79 13.57 -10.45
CA GLN A 99 5.07 14.44 -9.53
C GLN A 99 6.01 15.23 -8.61
N TRP A 100 5.53 16.33 -8.08
CA TRP A 100 6.25 17.13 -7.10
C TRP A 100 6.01 16.57 -5.70
N ARG A 101 7.09 16.23 -5.00
CA ARG A 101 7.02 15.80 -3.59
C ARG A 101 7.49 16.92 -2.67
N LEU A 102 6.51 17.55 -2.01
CA LEU A 102 6.76 18.67 -1.09
C LEU A 102 7.81 18.35 -0.03
N VAL A 103 7.72 17.15 0.57
CA VAL A 103 8.64 16.72 1.65
C VAL A 103 10.09 16.62 1.15
N LEU A 104 10.28 16.22 -0.10
CA LEU A 104 11.61 16.10 -0.72
C LEU A 104 12.06 17.39 -1.40
N GLY A 105 11.16 18.35 -1.63
CA GLY A 105 11.43 19.59 -2.33
C GLY A 105 11.88 19.39 -3.79
N GLN A 106 11.41 18.29 -4.44
CA GLN A 106 11.85 17.95 -5.79
C GLN A 106 10.80 17.19 -6.59
N TRP A 107 10.98 17.16 -7.90
CA TRP A 107 10.25 16.29 -8.80
C TRP A 107 10.77 14.87 -8.67
N THR A 108 9.84 13.92 -8.50
CA THR A 108 10.13 12.49 -8.44
C THR A 108 9.47 11.75 -9.59
N TYR A 109 9.97 10.56 -9.87
CA TYR A 109 9.39 9.60 -10.80
C TYR A 109 8.95 8.40 -9.99
N GLU A 110 7.67 8.05 -10.06
CA GLU A 110 7.08 7.06 -9.17
C GLU A 110 6.18 6.10 -9.94
N ILE A 111 5.99 4.92 -9.39
CA ILE A 111 4.94 4.00 -9.80
C ILE A 111 3.61 4.49 -9.22
N PRO A 112 2.52 4.51 -9.99
CA PRO A 112 1.17 4.87 -9.53
C PRO A 112 0.78 4.15 -8.25
N ARG A 113 0.23 4.88 -7.29
CA ARG A 113 -0.19 4.32 -6.02
C ARG A 113 -1.17 5.20 -5.27
N GLY A 114 -2.02 4.57 -4.48
CA GLY A 114 -2.93 5.30 -3.61
C GLY A 114 -3.38 4.56 -2.38
N PHE A 115 -4.00 5.34 -1.50
CA PHE A 115 -4.58 4.82 -0.27
C PHE A 115 -5.79 3.94 -0.56
N GLY A 116 -5.99 2.94 0.31
CA GLY A 116 -7.10 2.04 0.21
C GLY A 116 -8.45 2.74 0.37
N GLU A 117 -9.45 2.20 -0.30
CA GLU A 117 -10.85 2.57 -0.16
C GLU A 117 -11.67 1.37 0.33
N LYS A 118 -12.86 1.64 0.88
CA LYS A 118 -13.84 0.58 1.13
C LYS A 118 -14.12 -0.16 -0.17
N LEU A 119 -13.97 -1.48 -0.12
CA LEU A 119 -14.24 -2.36 -1.25
C LEU A 119 -15.72 -2.23 -1.64
N ASP A 120 -15.99 -1.42 -2.65
CA ASP A 120 -17.27 -1.45 -3.34
C ASP A 120 -17.27 -2.63 -4.32
N GLN A 121 -17.72 -3.78 -3.84
CA GLN A 121 -17.80 -5.01 -4.63
C GLN A 121 -18.64 -4.85 -5.92
N ALA A 122 -19.54 -3.88 -5.98
CA ALA A 122 -20.37 -3.63 -7.14
C ALA A 122 -19.61 -3.00 -8.31
N ARG A 123 -18.60 -2.16 -8.04
CA ARG A 123 -17.74 -1.57 -9.07
C ARG A 123 -16.76 -2.56 -9.69
N ILE A 124 -16.40 -3.61 -8.97
CA ILE A 124 -15.44 -4.63 -9.41
C ILE A 124 -16.04 -5.55 -10.48
N LYS A 125 -17.32 -5.86 -10.40
CA LYS A 125 -17.99 -6.80 -11.32
C LYS A 125 -18.00 -6.36 -12.79
N GLY A 126 -17.89 -5.07 -13.07
CA GLY A 126 -17.90 -4.52 -14.43
C GLY A 126 -16.51 -4.42 -15.09
N ALA A 127 -15.45 -4.28 -14.30
CA ALA A 127 -14.12 -3.90 -14.81
C ALA A 127 -13.14 -5.06 -15.00
N LEU A 128 -13.31 -6.20 -14.32
CA LEU A 128 -12.27 -7.23 -14.19
C LEU A 128 -12.71 -8.66 -14.52
N GLY A 129 -13.83 -8.86 -15.19
CA GLY A 129 -14.28 -10.22 -15.54
C GLY A 129 -14.41 -11.13 -14.32
N THR A 130 -13.86 -12.35 -14.38
CA THR A 130 -14.03 -13.41 -13.38
C THR A 130 -12.99 -13.44 -12.25
N LEU A 131 -12.27 -12.36 -11.96
CA LEU A 131 -11.32 -12.35 -10.83
C LEU A 131 -12.05 -12.38 -9.49
N LYS A 132 -12.29 -13.58 -8.98
CA LYS A 132 -12.73 -13.83 -7.60
C LYS A 132 -11.56 -13.65 -6.64
N ILE A 133 -11.17 -12.41 -6.38
CA ILE A 133 -10.16 -12.12 -5.37
C ILE A 133 -10.87 -11.31 -4.29
N ALA A 134 -11.48 -12.02 -3.34
CA ALA A 134 -12.41 -11.48 -2.35
C ALA A 134 -11.81 -10.40 -1.43
N ASP A 135 -10.48 -10.28 -1.33
CA ASP A 135 -9.79 -9.47 -0.34
C ASP A 135 -8.77 -8.48 -0.92
N LEU A 136 -8.75 -8.26 -2.24
CA LEU A 136 -7.81 -7.32 -2.86
C LEU A 136 -8.45 -5.96 -3.13
N PRO A 137 -7.69 -4.85 -3.02
CA PRO A 137 -8.20 -3.48 -3.17
C PRO A 137 -8.40 -3.10 -4.65
N LEU A 138 -9.24 -3.83 -5.37
CA LEU A 138 -9.49 -3.62 -6.81
C LEU A 138 -10.21 -2.29 -7.10
N GLY A 139 -11.03 -1.82 -6.16
CA GLY A 139 -11.62 -0.46 -6.26
C GLY A 139 -10.55 0.63 -6.24
N THR A 140 -9.58 0.52 -5.34
CA THR A 140 -8.41 1.41 -5.29
C THR A 140 -7.60 1.33 -6.59
N LEU A 141 -7.36 0.12 -7.12
CA LEU A 141 -6.66 -0.09 -8.38
C LEU A 141 -7.35 0.66 -9.53
N ALA A 142 -8.65 0.47 -9.71
CA ALA A 142 -9.40 1.11 -10.80
C ALA A 142 -9.42 2.64 -10.68
N ARG A 143 -9.54 3.16 -9.46
CA ARG A 143 -9.52 4.59 -9.19
C ARG A 143 -8.16 5.20 -9.50
N GLU A 144 -7.09 4.69 -8.91
CA GLU A 144 -5.72 5.19 -9.09
C GLU A 144 -5.26 5.10 -10.55
N LEU A 145 -5.63 4.01 -11.25
CA LEU A 145 -5.36 3.89 -12.68
C LEU A 145 -6.01 5.03 -13.47
N GLY A 146 -7.27 5.35 -13.16
CA GLY A 146 -8.01 6.42 -13.81
C GLY A 146 -7.53 7.82 -13.44
N GLU A 147 -7.07 8.02 -12.21
CA GLU A 147 -6.60 9.30 -11.70
C GLU A 147 -5.19 9.63 -12.16
N GLU A 148 -4.26 8.66 -12.09
CA GLU A 148 -2.85 8.90 -12.30
C GLU A 148 -2.34 8.54 -13.71
N VAL A 149 -2.97 7.58 -14.40
CA VAL A 149 -2.42 7.06 -15.66
C VAL A 149 -3.33 7.29 -16.85
N MET A 150 -4.54 6.75 -16.81
CA MET A 150 -5.43 6.74 -17.98
C MET A 150 -6.89 6.57 -17.56
N ARG A 151 -7.72 7.56 -17.94
CA ARG A 151 -9.18 7.42 -17.80
C ARG A 151 -9.72 6.35 -18.76
N ASP A 152 -10.72 5.63 -18.32
CA ASP A 152 -11.43 4.62 -19.12
C ASP A 152 -10.46 3.59 -19.75
N ALA A 153 -9.44 3.19 -18.98
CA ALA A 153 -8.47 2.19 -19.42
C ALA A 153 -9.13 0.82 -19.57
N GLU A 154 -8.90 0.16 -20.70
CA GLU A 154 -9.25 -1.24 -20.89
C GLU A 154 -8.13 -2.11 -20.32
N ILE A 155 -8.42 -2.75 -19.19
CA ILE A 155 -7.47 -3.63 -18.51
C ILE A 155 -7.50 -5.00 -19.18
N THR A 156 -6.39 -5.42 -19.74
CA THR A 156 -6.25 -6.74 -20.39
C THR A 156 -5.86 -7.83 -19.39
N SER A 157 -5.05 -7.50 -18.39
CA SER A 157 -4.74 -8.43 -17.30
C SER A 157 -4.36 -7.70 -16.00
N VAL A 158 -4.59 -8.39 -14.87
CA VAL A 158 -4.13 -7.99 -13.54
C VAL A 158 -3.49 -9.18 -12.85
N THR A 159 -2.28 -9.01 -12.36
CA THR A 159 -1.57 -10.00 -11.56
C THR A 159 -1.23 -9.42 -10.20
N HIS A 160 -1.60 -10.10 -9.13
CA HIS A 160 -1.17 -9.74 -7.78
C HIS A 160 0.28 -10.19 -7.56
N LEU A 161 1.17 -9.25 -7.28
CA LEU A 161 2.59 -9.49 -7.06
C LEU A 161 2.95 -9.76 -5.60
N GLY A 162 2.08 -9.40 -4.67
CA GLY A 162 2.26 -9.60 -3.23
C GLY A 162 1.87 -8.40 -2.40
N ASN A 163 1.98 -8.55 -1.07
CA ASN A 163 1.76 -7.50 -0.09
C ASN A 163 3.08 -7.21 0.62
N ILE A 164 3.52 -5.97 0.56
CA ILE A 164 4.82 -5.58 1.12
C ILE A 164 4.62 -4.53 2.21
N ALA A 165 5.22 -4.76 3.37
CA ALA A 165 5.17 -3.79 4.47
C ALA A 165 5.89 -2.50 4.05
N GLU A 166 5.22 -1.36 4.20
CA GLU A 166 5.78 -0.04 3.87
C GLU A 166 7.00 0.26 4.73
N ASN A 167 6.86 0.08 6.02
CA ASN A 167 7.92 0.19 7.01
C ASN A 167 7.60 -0.75 8.18
N SER A 168 8.14 -1.96 8.15
CA SER A 168 7.84 -3.01 9.14
C SER A 168 8.22 -2.64 10.58
N GLY A 169 9.04 -1.61 10.77
CA GLY A 169 9.44 -1.13 12.08
C GLY A 169 8.42 -0.21 12.75
N THR A 170 7.67 0.57 11.97
CA THR A 170 6.83 1.65 12.54
C THR A 170 5.44 1.80 11.90
N HIS A 171 5.21 1.25 10.71
CA HIS A 171 3.93 1.36 10.02
C HIS A 171 3.18 0.04 9.99
N ALA A 172 1.93 0.04 10.42
CA ALA A 172 1.03 -1.10 10.33
C ALA A 172 0.33 -1.17 8.96
N VAL A 173 1.08 -0.89 7.88
CA VAL A 173 0.56 -0.77 6.50
C VAL A 173 1.29 -1.74 5.59
N THR A 174 0.52 -2.53 4.84
CA THR A 174 1.01 -3.54 3.90
C THR A 174 0.25 -3.44 2.57
N PRO A 175 0.54 -2.42 1.73
CA PRO A 175 -0.15 -2.26 0.45
C PRO A 175 0.02 -3.47 -0.46
N SER A 176 -0.98 -3.68 -1.31
CA SER A 176 -0.97 -4.73 -2.34
C SER A 176 -0.30 -4.21 -3.60
N TYR A 177 0.59 -5.00 -4.17
CA TYR A 177 1.29 -4.69 -5.43
C TYR A 177 0.64 -5.44 -6.57
N PHE A 178 0.34 -4.74 -7.66
CA PHE A 178 -0.29 -5.31 -8.85
C PHE A 178 0.52 -4.98 -10.10
N LEU A 179 0.59 -5.96 -11.01
CA LEU A 179 0.96 -5.75 -12.40
C LEU A 179 -0.33 -5.64 -13.20
N VAL A 180 -0.54 -4.50 -13.84
CA VAL A 180 -1.71 -4.18 -14.66
C VAL A 180 -1.27 -4.00 -16.10
N GLN A 181 -1.88 -4.72 -17.03
CA GLN A 181 -1.55 -4.60 -18.45
C GLN A 181 -2.67 -3.90 -19.20
N LEU A 182 -2.29 -2.96 -20.04
CA LEU A 182 -3.17 -2.19 -20.91
C LEU A 182 -2.66 -2.27 -22.33
N GLU A 183 -3.58 -2.46 -23.29
CA GLU A 183 -3.30 -2.33 -24.71
C GLU A 183 -3.99 -1.08 -25.23
N VAL A 184 -3.25 -0.20 -25.89
CA VAL A 184 -3.73 1.08 -26.37
C VAL A 184 -3.26 1.29 -27.82
N ASP A 185 -4.16 1.75 -28.68
CA ASP A 185 -3.80 2.18 -30.02
C ASP A 185 -2.71 3.26 -29.95
N GLU A 186 -1.56 3.00 -30.57
CA GLU A 186 -0.40 3.92 -30.54
C GLU A 186 -0.73 5.33 -31.02
N LYS A 187 -1.66 5.46 -31.98
CA LYS A 187 -2.11 6.77 -32.49
C LYS A 187 -2.87 7.59 -31.46
N LYS A 188 -3.45 6.93 -30.45
CA LYS A 188 -4.22 7.57 -29.38
C LYS A 188 -3.43 7.65 -28.07
N LEU A 189 -2.22 7.12 -28.03
CA LEU A 189 -1.45 6.94 -26.81
C LEU A 189 -1.20 8.29 -26.09
N GLU A 190 -0.69 9.29 -26.79
CA GLU A 190 -0.39 10.62 -26.19
C GLU A 190 -1.62 11.32 -25.62
N THR A 191 -2.77 11.17 -26.28
CA THR A 191 -4.03 11.80 -25.83
C THR A 191 -4.68 11.04 -24.68
N ARG A 192 -4.41 9.74 -24.53
CA ARG A 192 -5.00 8.88 -23.52
C ARG A 192 -4.14 8.73 -22.26
N LEU A 193 -2.81 8.93 -22.35
CA LEU A 193 -1.91 8.94 -21.19
C LEU A 193 -2.09 10.21 -20.36
N LYS A 194 -3.30 10.39 -19.85
CA LYS A 194 -3.64 11.50 -18.97
C LYS A 194 -4.69 11.03 -17.97
N GLY A 195 -4.29 10.99 -16.71
CA GLY A 195 -5.21 10.78 -15.59
C GLY A 195 -6.13 11.99 -15.37
N SER A 196 -6.90 11.97 -14.31
CA SER A 196 -7.72 13.11 -13.89
C SER A 196 -6.93 14.15 -13.10
N GLU A 197 -5.76 13.79 -12.60
CA GLU A 197 -4.90 14.69 -11.85
C GLU A 197 -4.00 15.50 -12.78
N ASP A 198 -4.37 16.76 -13.03
CA ASP A 198 -3.69 17.63 -14.01
C ASP A 198 -2.26 18.05 -13.64
N TRP A 199 -1.85 17.86 -12.37
CA TRP A 199 -0.49 18.15 -11.90
C TRP A 199 0.49 16.99 -12.09
N LEU A 200 0.02 15.85 -12.58
CA LEU A 200 0.83 14.70 -12.89
C LEU A 200 1.16 14.64 -14.38
N SER A 201 2.30 14.03 -14.70
CA SER A 201 2.61 13.67 -16.08
C SER A 201 3.10 12.24 -16.16
N VAL A 202 2.54 11.46 -17.09
CA VAL A 202 2.89 10.06 -17.31
C VAL A 202 4.00 9.96 -18.35
N LYS A 203 5.00 9.12 -18.10
CA LYS A 203 6.05 8.73 -19.04
C LYS A 203 6.08 7.23 -19.19
N LEU A 204 6.33 6.77 -20.40
CA LEU A 204 6.51 5.34 -20.68
C LEU A 204 8.00 5.00 -20.72
N TRP A 205 8.40 4.06 -19.87
CA TRP A 205 9.77 3.53 -19.83
C TRP A 205 9.79 2.05 -20.18
N ASP A 206 10.73 1.64 -21.02
CA ASP A 206 11.01 0.22 -21.19
C ASP A 206 11.61 -0.39 -19.91
N LEU A 207 11.60 -1.71 -19.83
CA LEU A 207 12.13 -2.46 -18.68
C LEU A 207 13.59 -2.10 -18.36
N LYS A 208 14.42 -1.94 -19.39
CA LYS A 208 15.84 -1.59 -19.24
C LYS A 208 16.00 -0.21 -18.61
N THR A 209 15.20 0.75 -19.04
CA THR A 209 15.20 2.11 -18.48
C THR A 209 14.68 2.10 -17.05
N ALA A 210 13.54 1.44 -16.77
CA ALA A 210 12.98 1.38 -15.42
C ALA A 210 14.00 0.80 -14.43
N ARG A 211 14.67 -0.29 -14.79
CA ARG A 211 15.72 -0.91 -13.94
C ARG A 211 16.92 0.00 -13.74
N ARG A 212 17.40 0.66 -14.79
CA ARG A 212 18.54 1.58 -14.70
C ARG A 212 18.29 2.76 -13.79
N GLU A 213 17.05 3.24 -13.72
CA GLU A 213 16.68 4.41 -12.94
C GLU A 213 16.36 4.10 -11.46
N ILE A 214 16.37 2.83 -11.04
CA ILE A 214 16.29 2.44 -9.62
C ILE A 214 17.43 3.07 -8.83
N GLY A 215 17.12 3.75 -7.73
CA GLY A 215 18.07 4.48 -6.89
C GLY A 215 18.62 5.77 -7.53
N ARG A 216 18.08 6.18 -8.69
CA ARG A 216 18.44 7.43 -9.39
C ARG A 216 17.22 8.35 -9.50
N LYS A 217 16.29 8.04 -10.38
CA LYS A 217 15.03 8.77 -10.55
C LYS A 217 13.86 8.11 -9.81
N LEU A 218 13.87 6.78 -9.74
CA LEU A 218 12.99 6.00 -8.87
C LEU A 218 13.67 5.89 -7.51
N CYS A 219 13.31 6.77 -6.58
CA CYS A 219 14.00 6.91 -5.29
C CYS A 219 13.10 6.54 -4.10
N ASP A 220 11.80 6.34 -4.31
CA ASP A 220 10.90 5.91 -3.24
C ASP A 220 10.83 4.38 -3.14
N ASN A 221 10.59 3.91 -1.92
CA ASN A 221 10.58 2.48 -1.62
C ASN A 221 9.53 1.70 -2.43
N HIS A 222 8.33 2.27 -2.61
CA HIS A 222 7.25 1.58 -3.33
C HIS A 222 7.60 1.39 -4.81
N SER A 223 8.12 2.43 -5.46
CA SER A 223 8.50 2.37 -6.87
C SER A 223 9.65 1.40 -7.13
N ILE A 224 10.67 1.41 -6.26
CA ILE A 224 11.79 0.47 -6.35
C ILE A 224 11.30 -0.97 -6.19
N THR A 225 10.50 -1.23 -5.16
CA THR A 225 9.95 -2.56 -4.88
C THR A 225 9.03 -3.02 -6.01
N ALA A 226 8.17 -2.14 -6.50
CA ALA A 226 7.23 -2.44 -7.59
C ALA A 226 7.95 -2.88 -8.88
N VAL A 227 8.96 -2.10 -9.31
CA VAL A 227 9.76 -2.44 -10.51
C VAL A 227 10.53 -3.74 -10.30
N ALA A 228 11.08 -3.98 -9.12
CA ALA A 228 11.79 -5.22 -8.82
C ALA A 228 10.87 -6.45 -8.88
N LEU A 229 9.71 -6.39 -8.22
CA LEU A 229 8.71 -7.47 -8.24
C LEU A 229 8.18 -7.76 -9.65
N ALA A 230 7.82 -6.71 -10.40
CA ALA A 230 7.33 -6.86 -11.76
C ALA A 230 8.41 -7.45 -12.68
N THR A 231 9.66 -7.02 -12.53
CA THR A 231 10.78 -7.57 -13.29
C THR A 231 10.97 -9.06 -13.01
N ALA A 232 11.02 -9.43 -11.72
CA ALA A 232 11.16 -10.84 -11.33
C ALA A 232 10.02 -11.71 -11.88
N TYR A 233 8.79 -11.19 -11.82
CA TYR A 233 7.63 -11.89 -12.38
C TYR A 233 7.74 -12.04 -13.89
N ILE A 234 8.03 -10.97 -14.65
CA ILE A 234 8.14 -11.00 -16.12
C ILE A 234 9.26 -11.97 -16.56
N GLU A 235 10.40 -11.96 -15.87
CA GLU A 235 11.54 -12.85 -16.19
C GLU A 235 11.26 -14.31 -15.83
N SER A 236 10.28 -14.61 -14.97
CA SER A 236 9.87 -15.96 -14.61
C SER A 236 8.89 -16.61 -15.60
N LEU A 237 8.30 -15.82 -16.49
CA LEU A 237 7.36 -16.34 -17.50
C LEU A 237 8.10 -17.18 -18.54
N PRO A 238 7.52 -18.32 -19.00
CA PRO A 238 8.09 -19.09 -20.10
C PRO A 238 8.23 -18.21 -21.34
N ARG A 239 9.39 -18.33 -21.98
CA ARG A 239 9.68 -17.64 -23.25
C ARG A 239 9.03 -18.34 -24.41
#